data_876342dbb324bf4a149008994847edbc
#
_entry.id   876342dbb324bf4a149008994847edbc
#
_cell.length_a   1.000
_cell.length_b   1.000
_cell.length_c   1.000
_cell.angle_alpha   90.00
_cell.angle_beta   90.00
_cell.angle_gamma   90.00
#
_symmetry.space_group_name_H-M   'P 1'
#
loop_
_entity.id
_entity.type
_entity.pdbx_description
1 polymer ?
#
loop_
_entity_poly.entity_id
_entity_poly.type
_entity_poly.pdbx_seq_one_letter_code
_entity_poly.pdbx_strand_id
1 'polypeptide(L)'
;MIQDLFRKLNREKGVTVIIVTHDISLANKVDRVVMIADGKISSERVIKESYKKRIDEMADRSVEELAREGFADGDEASEEEAHNADETHEEFVVLDKAGRLRLSPELREQAGIDTSRVKIELVDGKIVISQENE
;
A
#
# COMPACT_ATOMS: atom_id res chain seq x y z
N MET A 1 12.44 -1.33 -15.87
CA MET A 1 12.79 -0.41 -14.75
C MET A 1 13.40 -1.18 -13.60
N ILE A 2 14.13 -0.52 -12.67
CA ILE A 2 14.81 -1.19 -11.55
C ILE A 2 13.84 -1.97 -10.63
N GLN A 3 12.62 -1.53 -10.53
CA GLN A 3 11.55 -2.18 -9.75
C GLN A 3 11.19 -3.56 -10.31
N ASP A 4 11.16 -3.72 -11.61
CA ASP A 4 10.87 -4.99 -12.27
C ASP A 4 12.00 -6.00 -12.02
N LEU A 5 13.24 -5.50 -11.97
CA LEU A 5 14.38 -6.31 -11.57
C LEU A 5 14.24 -6.81 -10.13
N PHE A 6 13.81 -5.96 -9.19
CA PHE A 6 13.60 -6.35 -7.80
C PHE A 6 12.47 -7.38 -7.66
N ARG A 7 11.36 -7.21 -8.39
CA ARG A 7 10.28 -8.20 -8.43
C ARG A 7 10.76 -9.53 -9.00
N LYS A 8 11.51 -9.48 -10.10
CA LYS A 8 12.09 -10.67 -10.72
C LYS A 8 13.02 -11.41 -9.75
N LEU A 9 13.92 -10.70 -9.07
CA LEU A 9 14.81 -11.28 -8.06
C LEU A 9 14.04 -11.90 -6.89
N ASN A 10 13.00 -11.23 -6.41
CA ASN A 10 12.15 -11.77 -5.35
C ASN A 10 11.49 -13.08 -5.79
N ARG A 11 10.90 -13.12 -6.98
CA ARG A 11 10.20 -14.32 -7.51
C ARG A 11 11.16 -15.47 -7.82
N GLU A 12 12.25 -15.19 -8.54
CA GLU A 12 13.17 -16.25 -9.00
C GLU A 12 14.11 -16.77 -7.92
N LYS A 13 14.51 -15.91 -6.98
CA LYS A 13 15.50 -16.23 -5.95
C LYS A 13 14.91 -16.35 -4.55
N GLY A 14 13.63 -16.01 -4.36
CA GLY A 14 12.98 -16.03 -3.06
C GLY A 14 13.59 -15.04 -2.05
N VAL A 15 14.27 -13.99 -2.53
CA VAL A 15 14.89 -12.98 -1.67
C VAL A 15 13.88 -11.92 -1.27
N THR A 16 13.98 -11.42 -0.05
CA THR A 16 13.22 -10.25 0.40
C THR A 16 14.02 -8.99 0.08
N VAL A 17 13.39 -8.04 -0.62
CA VAL A 17 13.99 -6.74 -0.96
C VAL A 17 13.38 -5.67 -0.06
N ILE A 18 14.22 -4.94 0.67
CA ILE A 18 13.81 -3.83 1.52
C ILE A 18 14.39 -2.54 0.93
N ILE A 19 13.50 -1.58 0.68
CA ILE A 19 13.85 -0.27 0.12
C ILE A 19 13.47 0.80 1.15
N VAL A 20 14.41 1.64 1.52
CA VAL A 20 14.17 2.81 2.36
C VAL A 20 14.13 4.04 1.47
N THR A 21 13.01 4.74 1.44
CA THR A 21 12.79 5.90 0.57
C THR A 21 11.76 6.85 1.15
N HIS A 22 11.75 8.07 0.69
CA HIS A 22 10.70 9.05 0.93
C HIS A 22 9.80 9.25 -0.32
N ASP A 23 10.03 8.48 -1.37
CA ASP A 23 9.25 8.53 -2.60
C ASP A 23 7.96 7.71 -2.47
N ILE A 24 6.84 8.42 -2.36
CA ILE A 24 5.51 7.82 -2.21
C ILE A 24 5.08 7.08 -3.49
N SER A 25 5.55 7.51 -4.66
CA SER A 25 5.20 6.86 -5.93
C SER A 25 5.73 5.43 -6.00
N LEU A 26 6.88 5.18 -5.38
CA LEU A 26 7.45 3.85 -5.24
C LEU A 26 6.65 2.98 -4.27
N ALA A 27 6.11 3.59 -3.21
CA ALA A 27 5.33 2.87 -2.19
C ALA A 27 4.09 2.17 -2.76
N ASN A 28 3.43 2.78 -3.75
CA ASN A 28 2.24 2.20 -4.38
C ASN A 28 2.55 1.00 -5.30
N LYS A 29 3.83 0.72 -5.55
CA LYS A 29 4.28 -0.33 -6.48
C LYS A 29 4.91 -1.54 -5.79
N VAL A 30 4.87 -1.59 -4.46
CA VAL A 30 5.46 -2.68 -3.65
C VAL A 30 4.38 -3.41 -2.86
N ASP A 31 4.65 -4.65 -2.47
CA ASP A 31 3.66 -5.50 -1.78
C ASP A 31 3.36 -5.03 -0.35
N ARG A 32 4.33 -4.38 0.30
CA ARG A 32 4.21 -3.95 1.68
C ARG A 32 4.96 -2.65 1.91
N VAL A 33 4.31 -1.68 2.52
CA VAL A 33 4.87 -0.38 2.89
C VAL A 33 4.77 -0.21 4.40
N VAL A 34 5.87 0.16 5.04
CA VAL A 34 5.90 0.46 6.46
C VAL A 34 6.27 1.94 6.63
N MET A 35 5.37 2.69 7.23
CA MET A 35 5.58 4.11 7.52
C MET A 35 6.26 4.26 8.88
N ILE A 36 7.38 4.98 8.90
CA ILE A 36 8.14 5.26 10.12
C ILE A 36 8.04 6.75 10.42
N ALA A 37 7.60 7.09 11.62
CA ALA A 37 7.54 8.44 12.13
C ALA A 37 8.13 8.48 13.54
N ASP A 38 9.00 9.44 13.81
CA ASP A 38 9.67 9.60 15.12
C ASP A 38 10.37 8.31 15.61
N GLY A 39 11.01 7.57 14.69
CA GLY A 39 11.71 6.33 14.99
C GLY A 39 10.82 5.15 15.35
N LYS A 40 9.51 5.24 15.09
CA LYS A 40 8.53 4.18 15.36
C LYS A 40 7.69 3.90 14.13
N ILE A 41 7.21 2.66 14.02
CA ILE A 41 6.24 2.29 13.01
C ILE A 41 4.91 2.98 13.35
N SER A 42 4.35 3.75 12.41
CA SER A 42 3.08 4.45 12.57
C SER A 42 1.94 3.77 11.83
N SER A 43 2.17 3.33 10.61
CA SER A 43 1.19 2.59 9.81
C SER A 43 1.88 1.60 8.88
N GLU A 44 1.09 0.69 8.37
CA GLU A 44 1.50 -0.34 7.41
C GLU A 44 0.44 -0.45 6.33
N ARG A 45 0.85 -0.50 5.07
CA ARG A 45 -0.01 -0.83 3.93
C ARG A 45 0.44 -2.15 3.34
N VAL A 46 -0.51 -3.03 3.08
CA VAL A 46 -0.27 -4.35 2.48
C VAL A 46 -1.16 -4.49 1.26
N ILE A 47 -0.57 -4.97 0.16
CA ILE A 47 -1.33 -5.23 -1.07
C ILE A 47 -2.43 -6.25 -0.80
N LYS A 48 -3.64 -5.98 -1.26
CA LYS A 48 -4.77 -6.90 -1.13
C LYS A 48 -4.51 -8.19 -1.90
N GLU A 49 -4.81 -9.33 -1.30
CA GLU A 49 -4.57 -10.63 -1.90
C GLU A 49 -5.29 -10.80 -3.25
N SER A 50 -6.49 -10.21 -3.39
CA SER A 50 -7.24 -10.18 -4.64
C SER A 50 -6.52 -9.44 -5.76
N TYR A 51 -5.83 -8.36 -5.42
CA TYR A 51 -5.09 -7.55 -6.38
C TYR A 51 -3.75 -8.22 -6.73
N LYS A 52 -3.09 -8.82 -5.76
CA LYS A 52 -1.86 -9.58 -5.98
C LYS A 52 -2.08 -10.72 -6.97
N LYS A 53 -3.15 -11.49 -6.82
CA LYS A 53 -3.53 -12.55 -7.76
C LYS A 53 -3.71 -12.02 -9.18
N ARG A 54 -4.38 -10.87 -9.34
CA ARG A 54 -4.56 -10.24 -10.66
C ARG A 54 -3.24 -9.85 -11.32
N ILE A 55 -2.30 -9.27 -10.55
CA ILE A 55 -0.97 -8.93 -11.06
C ILE A 55 -0.21 -10.19 -11.48
N ASP A 56 -0.25 -11.24 -10.67
CA ASP A 56 0.43 -12.50 -10.96
C ASP A 56 -0.16 -13.16 -12.23
N GLU A 57 -1.49 -13.19 -12.37
CA GLU A 57 -2.17 -13.70 -13.56
C GLU A 57 -1.86 -12.88 -14.84
N MET A 58 -1.75 -11.55 -14.71
CA MET A 58 -1.36 -10.68 -15.83
C MET A 58 0.12 -10.89 -16.21
N ALA A 59 0.99 -11.05 -15.24
CA ALA A 59 2.40 -11.30 -15.48
C ALA A 59 2.62 -12.65 -16.18
N ASP A 60 1.89 -13.69 -15.78
CA ASP A 60 1.96 -15.01 -16.41
C ASP A 60 1.46 -14.98 -17.85
N ARG A 61 0.36 -14.24 -18.13
CA ARG A 61 -0.15 -14.06 -19.50
C ARG A 61 0.85 -13.32 -20.38
N SER A 62 1.45 -12.26 -19.86
CA SER A 62 2.45 -11.47 -20.61
C SER A 62 3.67 -12.31 -20.98
N VAL A 63 4.11 -13.22 -20.12
CA VAL A 63 5.23 -14.13 -20.40
C VAL A 63 4.87 -15.14 -21.48
N GLU A 64 3.65 -15.69 -21.47
CA GLU A 64 3.19 -16.62 -22.50
C GLU A 64 2.97 -15.93 -23.86
N GLU A 65 2.44 -14.71 -23.90
CA GLU A 65 2.29 -13.92 -25.11
C GLU A 65 3.63 -13.46 -25.68
N LEU A 66 4.54 -12.95 -24.84
CA LEU A 66 5.90 -12.56 -25.26
C LEU A 66 6.74 -13.75 -25.75
N ALA A 67 6.51 -14.94 -25.23
CA ALA A 67 7.14 -16.17 -25.73
C ALA A 67 6.60 -16.58 -27.12
N ARG A 68 5.38 -16.18 -27.47
CA ARG A 68 4.76 -16.44 -28.79
C ARG A 68 5.09 -15.38 -29.85
N GLU A 69 5.28 -14.15 -29.44
CA GLU A 69 5.47 -12.99 -30.31
C GLU A 69 6.90 -12.46 -30.28
N GLY A 70 7.94 -13.22 -30.32
CA GLY A 70 9.33 -12.81 -30.45
C GLY A 70 9.60 -11.30 -30.40
N PHE A 71 10.03 -10.77 -29.25
CA PHE A 71 10.60 -9.45 -29.03
C PHE A 71 9.90 -8.27 -29.73
N ALA A 72 8.92 -7.70 -29.07
CA ALA A 72 8.51 -6.32 -29.31
C ALA A 72 8.73 -5.51 -28.04
N ASP A 73 9.63 -4.52 -28.12
CA ASP A 73 9.77 -3.44 -27.17
C ASP A 73 8.39 -2.77 -26.97
N GLY A 74 7.87 -2.79 -25.76
CA GLY A 74 6.60 -2.20 -25.40
C GLY A 74 6.69 -1.55 -24.02
N ASP A 75 7.32 -0.38 -23.99
CA ASP A 75 7.21 0.61 -22.94
C ASP A 75 5.81 1.25 -23.08
N GLU A 76 4.81 0.77 -22.36
CA GLU A 76 3.57 1.51 -22.04
C GLU A 76 2.76 0.76 -20.98
N ALA A 77 3.30 0.72 -19.75
CA ALA A 77 2.43 0.59 -18.57
C ALA A 77 1.85 1.98 -18.31
N SER A 78 0.59 2.15 -18.67
CA SER A 78 -0.14 3.40 -18.56
C SER A 78 -0.07 3.98 -17.15
N GLU A 79 0.25 5.28 -17.07
CA GLU A 79 0.29 6.10 -15.87
C GLU A 79 -1.08 6.24 -15.15
N GLU A 80 -2.13 5.63 -15.65
CA GLU A 80 -3.49 5.64 -15.08
C GLU A 80 -3.67 4.72 -13.85
N GLU A 81 -2.76 3.79 -13.57
CA GLU A 81 -2.88 2.87 -12.42
C GLU A 81 -2.35 3.46 -11.09
N ALA A 82 -1.78 4.65 -11.10
CA ALA A 82 -1.21 5.28 -9.90
C ALA A 82 -2.25 5.93 -8.97
N HIS A 83 -3.53 5.97 -9.33
CA HIS A 83 -4.52 6.83 -8.65
C HIS A 83 -5.38 6.16 -7.57
N ASN A 84 -5.29 4.83 -7.35
CA ASN A 84 -6.15 4.17 -6.36
C ASN A 84 -5.36 3.25 -5.41
N ALA A 85 -4.49 3.83 -4.59
CA ALA A 85 -3.82 3.08 -3.52
C ALA A 85 -4.84 2.44 -2.54
N ASP A 86 -5.98 3.08 -2.33
CA ASP A 86 -7.07 2.58 -1.48
C ASP A 86 -7.77 1.34 -2.06
N GLU A 87 -7.77 1.16 -3.38
CA GLU A 87 -8.34 -0.04 -4.01
C GLU A 87 -7.39 -1.23 -3.98
N THR A 88 -6.10 -0.98 -3.98
CA THR A 88 -5.06 -2.00 -4.13
C THR A 88 -4.46 -2.49 -2.83
N HIS A 89 -4.45 -1.65 -1.79
CA HIS A 89 -3.81 -1.93 -0.50
C HIS A 89 -4.80 -1.84 0.65
N GLU A 90 -4.53 -2.58 1.71
CA GLU A 90 -5.16 -2.43 3.02
C GLU A 90 -4.23 -1.64 3.93
N GLU A 91 -4.77 -0.64 4.63
CA GLU A 91 -4.01 0.17 5.58
C GLU A 91 -4.26 -0.31 7.01
N PHE A 92 -3.19 -0.53 7.74
CA PHE A 92 -3.19 -0.88 9.15
C PHE A 92 -2.49 0.21 9.95
N VAL A 93 -3.14 0.68 11.01
CA VAL A 93 -2.51 1.59 11.96
C VAL A 93 -1.93 0.77 13.12
N VAL A 94 -0.70 1.07 13.51
CA VAL A 94 -0.02 0.32 14.57
C VAL A 94 -0.39 0.87 15.93
N LEU A 95 -0.90 0.00 16.80
CA LEU A 95 -1.17 0.29 18.19
C LEU A 95 0.11 0.04 19.01
N ASP A 96 0.61 1.03 19.73
CA ASP A 96 1.78 0.85 20.58
C ASP A 96 1.43 0.12 21.90
N LYS A 97 2.46 -0.24 22.68
CA LYS A 97 2.27 -0.96 23.96
C LYS A 97 1.47 -0.17 25.00
N ALA A 98 1.34 1.13 24.84
CA ALA A 98 0.55 2.00 25.69
C ALA A 98 -0.89 2.19 25.18
N GLY A 99 -1.27 1.50 24.10
CA GLY A 99 -2.60 1.60 23.50
C GLY A 99 -2.79 2.88 22.66
N ARG A 100 -1.72 3.52 22.21
CA ARG A 100 -1.79 4.72 21.37
C ARG A 100 -1.65 4.36 19.90
N LEU A 101 -2.44 4.99 19.06
CA LEU A 101 -2.33 4.95 17.61
C LEU A 101 -2.16 6.35 17.05
N ARG A 102 -1.60 6.45 15.85
CA ARG A 102 -1.46 7.70 15.12
C ARG A 102 -2.25 7.59 13.83
N LEU A 103 -3.25 8.43 13.67
CA LEU A 103 -3.99 8.55 12.43
C LEU A 103 -3.15 9.34 11.41
N SER A 104 -3.03 8.82 10.19
CA SER A 104 -2.37 9.54 9.11
C SER A 104 -3.14 10.81 8.75
N PRO A 105 -2.47 11.84 8.18
CA PRO A 105 -3.16 13.04 7.71
C PRO A 105 -4.27 12.72 6.71
N GLU A 106 -4.02 11.80 5.79
CA GLU A 106 -4.95 11.36 4.75
C GLU A 106 -6.21 10.73 5.36
N LEU A 107 -6.03 9.83 6.35
CA LEU A 107 -7.15 9.17 7.02
C LEU A 107 -7.99 10.17 7.83
N ARG A 108 -7.34 11.18 8.43
CA ARG A 108 -8.03 12.26 9.14
C ARG A 108 -8.85 13.13 8.20
N GLU A 109 -8.30 13.47 7.04
CA GLU A 109 -8.97 14.26 6.00
C GLU A 109 -10.18 13.50 5.45
N GLN A 110 -10.04 12.22 5.09
CA GLN A 110 -11.13 11.37 4.63
C GLN A 110 -12.25 11.21 5.67
N ALA A 111 -11.88 11.13 6.95
CA ALA A 111 -12.84 11.05 8.06
C ALA A 111 -13.43 12.41 8.46
N GLY A 112 -12.99 13.51 7.83
CA GLY A 112 -13.43 14.88 8.16
C GLY A 112 -12.97 15.33 9.56
N ILE A 113 -11.84 14.82 10.05
CA ILE A 113 -11.30 15.16 11.37
C ILE A 113 -10.24 16.24 11.22
N ASP A 114 -10.60 17.50 11.43
CA ASP A 114 -9.73 18.67 11.37
C ASP A 114 -9.36 19.23 12.75
N THR A 115 -9.98 18.73 13.82
CA THR A 115 -9.75 19.18 15.20
C THR A 115 -8.80 18.27 15.94
N SER A 116 -8.25 18.76 17.06
CA SER A 116 -7.43 17.97 17.99
C SER A 116 -8.26 17.14 18.98
N ARG A 117 -9.58 17.41 19.06
CA ARG A 117 -10.50 16.73 19.96
C ARG A 117 -11.45 15.85 19.14
N VAL A 118 -11.51 14.58 19.51
CA VAL A 118 -12.33 13.57 18.82
C VAL A 118 -13.20 12.82 19.81
N LYS A 119 -14.37 12.42 19.36
CA LYS A 119 -15.26 11.53 20.07
C LYS A 119 -14.89 10.09 19.75
N ILE A 120 -14.89 9.24 20.78
CA ILE A 120 -14.63 7.80 20.66
C ILE A 120 -15.85 7.05 21.15
N GLU A 121 -16.37 6.15 20.35
CA GLU A 121 -17.54 5.33 20.65
C GLU A 121 -17.24 3.86 20.35
N LEU A 122 -17.85 2.97 21.14
CA LEU A 122 -17.86 1.54 20.86
C LEU A 122 -19.20 1.16 20.25
N VAL A 123 -19.19 0.79 18.96
CA VAL A 123 -20.39 0.42 18.21
C VAL A 123 -20.19 -0.97 17.62
N ASP A 124 -21.03 -1.92 18.00
CA ASP A 124 -20.96 -3.32 17.51
C ASP A 124 -19.56 -3.97 17.61
N GLY A 125 -18.86 -3.71 18.71
CA GLY A 125 -17.50 -4.23 18.92
C GLY A 125 -16.40 -3.52 18.14
N LYS A 126 -16.71 -2.41 17.46
CA LYS A 126 -15.77 -1.56 16.73
C LYS A 126 -15.56 -0.23 17.45
N ILE A 127 -14.33 0.24 17.45
CA ILE A 127 -14.02 1.60 17.92
C ILE A 127 -14.26 2.56 16.75
N VAL A 128 -15.17 3.50 16.96
CA VAL A 128 -15.48 4.56 16.00
C VAL A 128 -14.91 5.87 16.53
N ILE A 129 -14.15 6.57 15.72
CA ILE A 129 -13.57 7.88 16.01
C ILE A 129 -14.23 8.89 15.09
N SER A 130 -14.81 9.93 15.61
CA SER A 130 -15.47 10.98 14.86
C SER A 130 -15.10 12.36 15.40
N GLN A 131 -15.28 13.37 14.57
CA GLN A 131 -15.19 14.75 15.02
C GLN A 131 -16.36 15.06 15.95
N GLU A 132 -16.10 15.80 17.04
CA GLU A 132 -17.18 16.31 17.89
C GLU A 132 -17.86 17.48 17.11
N ASN A 133 -19.10 17.24 16.68
CA ASN A 133 -19.94 18.32 16.14
C ASN A 133 -20.51 19.09 17.33
N GLU A 134 -20.12 20.36 17.45
CA GLU A 134 -20.79 21.29 18.40
C GLU A 134 -22.27 21.53 18.00
#